data_b6157698825518a12ef9e406b43bac1e
#
_entry.id   b6157698825518a12ef9e406b43bac1e
#
_cell.length_a   1.000
_cell.length_b   1.000
_cell.length_c   1.000
_cell.angle_alpha   90.00
_cell.angle_beta   90.00
_cell.angle_gamma   90.00
#
_symmetry.space_group_name_H-M   'P 1'
#
loop_
_entity.id
_entity.type
_entity.pdbx_description
1 polymer ?
#
loop_
_entity_poly.entity_id
_entity_poly.type
_entity_poly.pdbx_seq_one_letter_code
_entity_poly.pdbx_strand_id
1 'polypeptide(L)'
;MATGRDIPQGKSLGDLGREAFWFLTHTLIAVLMLAIVIVVLSLNHPDPDSTTPKLLATVLVALVPMLGGAIVTRLLQNDIAPYTWISGLVIFSIVCVWVLDLPTGKGLCENCGAVEKLWRTFFTFRHGSGLMGGDGLLIGTWLPLSMISYAIGAKFARDPY
;
A
#
# COMPACT_ATOMS: atom_id res chain seq x y z
N MET A 1 33.69 -12.35 -40.18
CA MET A 1 33.50 -11.16 -39.34
C MET A 1 32.47 -11.57 -38.26
N ALA A 2 32.91 -11.84 -37.06
CA ALA A 2 32.04 -12.25 -35.97
C ALA A 2 31.50 -10.97 -35.31
N THR A 3 30.18 -10.80 -35.40
CA THR A 3 29.46 -9.77 -34.67
C THR A 3 29.56 -10.08 -33.17
N GLY A 4 30.36 -9.25 -32.46
CA GLY A 4 30.46 -9.31 -31.01
C GLY A 4 29.05 -9.17 -30.41
N ARG A 5 28.57 -10.22 -29.73
CA ARG A 5 27.42 -10.12 -28.85
C ARG A 5 27.82 -9.22 -27.69
N ASP A 6 27.26 -8.03 -27.63
CA ASP A 6 27.33 -7.19 -26.44
C ASP A 6 26.77 -7.98 -25.27
N ILE A 7 27.66 -8.48 -24.42
CA ILE A 7 27.27 -9.07 -23.13
C ILE A 7 26.68 -7.95 -22.31
N PRO A 8 25.43 -8.02 -21.83
CA PRO A 8 24.86 -6.97 -21.02
C PRO A 8 25.75 -6.81 -19.77
N GLN A 9 26.40 -5.67 -19.66
CA GLN A 9 27.20 -5.32 -18.49
C GLN A 9 26.26 -5.32 -17.28
N GLY A 10 26.56 -6.16 -16.30
CA GLY A 10 25.79 -6.22 -15.06
C GLY A 10 25.74 -4.84 -14.41
N LYS A 11 24.56 -4.46 -13.86
CA LYS A 11 24.40 -3.19 -13.16
C LYS A 11 25.47 -3.03 -12.09
N SER A 12 26.07 -1.86 -11.99
CA SER A 12 27.04 -1.56 -10.94
C SER A 12 26.34 -1.51 -9.56
N LEU A 13 27.07 -1.77 -8.48
CA LEU A 13 26.56 -1.63 -7.11
C LEU A 13 26.02 -0.21 -6.84
N GLY A 14 26.62 0.81 -7.46
CA GLY A 14 26.15 2.19 -7.37
C GLY A 14 24.79 2.40 -8.03
N ASP A 15 24.54 1.76 -9.16
CA ASP A 15 23.24 1.84 -9.84
C ASP A 15 22.16 1.14 -9.03
N LEU A 16 22.48 -0.01 -8.44
CA LEU A 16 21.54 -0.74 -7.56
C LEU A 16 21.19 0.09 -6.31
N GLY A 17 22.18 0.74 -5.70
CA GLY A 17 21.96 1.64 -4.55
C GLY A 17 21.05 2.82 -4.90
N ARG A 18 21.24 3.43 -6.06
CA ARG A 18 20.40 4.53 -6.56
C ARG A 18 18.96 4.07 -6.83
N GLU A 19 18.79 2.91 -7.45
CA GLU A 19 17.45 2.32 -7.68
C GLU A 19 16.74 2.01 -6.36
N ALA A 20 17.43 1.41 -5.40
CA ALA A 20 16.89 1.15 -4.06
C ALA A 20 16.49 2.43 -3.34
N PHE A 21 17.30 3.48 -3.41
CA PHE A 21 16.98 4.79 -2.82
C PHE A 21 15.69 5.37 -3.42
N TRP A 22 15.55 5.37 -4.74
CA TRP A 22 14.35 5.86 -5.41
C TRP A 22 13.12 4.99 -5.09
N PHE A 23 13.28 3.68 -5.02
CA PHE A 23 12.22 2.77 -4.64
C PHE A 23 11.68 3.08 -3.22
N LEU A 24 12.59 3.24 -2.25
CA LEU A 24 12.22 3.61 -0.88
C LEU A 24 11.58 5.00 -0.83
N THR A 25 12.09 5.96 -1.59
CA THR A 25 11.53 7.32 -1.66
C THR A 25 10.08 7.29 -2.17
N HIS A 26 9.80 6.60 -3.26
CA HIS A 26 8.44 6.49 -3.78
C HIS A 26 7.51 5.71 -2.84
N THR A 27 8.01 4.67 -2.17
CA THR A 27 7.26 3.96 -1.14
C THR A 27 6.89 4.89 0.02
N LEU A 28 7.84 5.69 0.49
CA LEU A 28 7.60 6.69 1.55
C LEU A 28 6.58 7.74 1.11
N ILE A 29 6.66 8.25 -0.11
CA ILE A 29 5.68 9.21 -0.64
C ILE A 29 4.27 8.61 -0.64
N ALA A 30 4.11 7.35 -1.06
CA ALA A 30 2.81 6.67 -1.03
C ALA A 30 2.25 6.57 0.41
N VAL A 31 3.11 6.24 1.39
CA VAL A 31 2.73 6.21 2.82
C VAL A 31 2.36 7.60 3.34
N LEU A 32 3.10 8.64 2.97
CA LEU A 32 2.79 10.02 3.37
C LEU A 32 1.43 10.48 2.79
N MET A 33 1.11 10.10 1.57
CA MET A 33 -0.21 10.40 0.99
C MET A 33 -1.33 9.70 1.74
N LEU A 34 -1.14 8.43 2.14
CA LEU A 34 -2.07 7.74 3.03
C LEU A 34 -2.23 8.48 4.36
N ALA A 35 -1.13 8.89 4.98
CA ALA A 35 -1.16 9.61 6.25
C ALA A 35 -1.95 10.93 6.12
N ILE A 36 -1.78 11.68 5.03
CA ILE A 36 -2.55 12.90 4.77
C ILE A 36 -4.05 12.60 4.68
N VAL A 37 -4.44 11.56 3.95
CA VAL A 37 -5.85 11.16 3.83
C VAL A 37 -6.43 10.84 5.21
N ILE A 38 -5.71 10.07 6.04
CA ILE A 38 -6.15 9.68 7.37
C ILE A 38 -6.29 10.91 8.27
N VAL A 39 -5.30 11.80 8.29
CA VAL A 39 -5.35 13.03 9.10
C VAL A 39 -6.53 13.91 8.70
N VAL A 40 -6.74 14.15 7.41
CA VAL A 40 -7.86 14.96 6.90
C VAL A 40 -9.19 14.35 7.32
N LEU A 41 -9.36 13.04 7.20
CA LEU A 41 -10.59 12.36 7.61
C LEU A 41 -10.80 12.37 9.12
N SER A 42 -9.75 12.18 9.91
CA SER A 42 -9.84 12.22 11.38
C SER A 42 -10.25 13.60 11.90
N LEU A 43 -9.85 14.66 11.22
CA LEU A 43 -10.24 16.03 11.58
C LEU A 43 -11.71 16.34 11.22
N ASN A 44 -12.23 15.72 10.16
CA ASN A 44 -13.61 15.99 9.68
C ASN A 44 -14.64 15.00 10.25
N HIS A 45 -14.21 13.80 10.65
CA HIS A 45 -15.06 12.74 11.16
C HIS A 45 -14.45 12.21 12.48
N PRO A 46 -14.82 12.78 13.62
CA PRO A 46 -14.23 12.39 14.92
C PRO A 46 -14.62 10.98 15.40
N ASP A 47 -15.62 10.34 14.78
CA ASP A 47 -16.00 8.97 15.06
C ASP A 47 -15.34 8.00 14.04
N PRO A 48 -14.17 7.42 14.35
CA PRO A 48 -13.44 6.55 13.45
C PRO A 48 -14.13 5.18 13.24
N ASP A 49 -15.08 4.82 14.08
CA ASP A 49 -15.76 3.52 14.02
C ASP A 49 -16.98 3.50 13.10
N SER A 50 -17.42 4.67 12.62
CA SER A 50 -18.55 4.73 11.71
C SER A 50 -18.19 4.18 10.32
N THR A 51 -19.15 3.57 9.64
CA THR A 51 -18.97 2.93 8.32
C THR A 51 -18.68 3.93 7.22
N THR A 52 -19.32 5.10 7.25
CA THR A 52 -19.22 6.11 6.20
C THR A 52 -17.80 6.68 6.05
N PRO A 53 -17.11 7.12 7.12
CA PRO A 53 -15.71 7.53 7.02
C PRO A 53 -14.78 6.42 6.53
N LYS A 54 -15.01 5.17 6.93
CA LYS A 54 -14.18 4.03 6.48
C LYS A 54 -14.32 3.77 4.98
N LEU A 55 -15.54 3.84 4.44
CA LEU A 55 -15.76 3.72 3.01
C LEU A 55 -15.13 4.89 2.24
N LEU A 56 -15.34 6.12 2.72
CA LEU A 56 -14.75 7.30 2.14
C LEU A 56 -13.21 7.23 2.18
N ALA A 57 -12.64 6.82 3.31
CA ALA A 57 -11.21 6.60 3.44
C ALA A 57 -10.68 5.61 2.41
N THR A 58 -11.35 4.49 2.23
CA THR A 58 -10.92 3.45 1.26
C THR A 58 -10.89 4.00 -0.16
N VAL A 59 -11.90 4.78 -0.57
CA VAL A 59 -11.92 5.44 -1.89
C VAL A 59 -10.80 6.46 -2.00
N LEU A 60 -10.60 7.31 -1.01
CA LEU A 60 -9.56 8.35 -1.03
C LEU A 60 -8.15 7.75 -0.99
N VAL A 61 -7.95 6.67 -0.24
CA VAL A 61 -6.68 5.92 -0.20
C VAL A 61 -6.34 5.26 -1.54
N ALA A 62 -7.33 4.96 -2.37
CA ALA A 62 -7.09 4.52 -3.73
C ALA A 62 -6.82 5.72 -4.67
N LEU A 63 -7.63 6.77 -4.62
CA LEU A 63 -7.57 7.88 -5.58
C LEU A 63 -6.41 8.84 -5.33
N VAL A 64 -6.17 9.25 -4.08
CA VAL A 64 -5.16 10.26 -3.75
C VAL A 64 -3.73 9.77 -4.06
N PRO A 65 -3.30 8.57 -3.62
CA PRO A 65 -2.00 8.05 -4.01
C PRO A 65 -1.88 7.78 -5.51
N MET A 66 -2.96 7.37 -6.18
CA MET A 66 -2.96 7.17 -7.64
C MET A 66 -2.67 8.49 -8.37
N LEU A 67 -3.37 9.57 -8.04
CA LEU A 67 -3.12 10.90 -8.60
C LEU A 67 -1.71 11.39 -8.23
N GLY A 68 -1.30 11.20 -6.98
CA GLY A 68 0.04 11.55 -6.52
C GLY A 68 1.13 10.79 -7.26
N GLY A 69 0.97 9.50 -7.48
CA GLY A 69 1.90 8.68 -8.27
C GLY A 69 2.03 9.19 -9.69
N ALA A 70 0.91 9.57 -10.33
CA ALA A 70 0.93 10.16 -11.67
C ALA A 70 1.66 11.51 -11.69
N ILE A 71 1.38 12.40 -10.75
CA ILE A 71 2.02 13.72 -10.68
C ILE A 71 3.51 13.61 -10.39
N VAL A 72 3.88 12.86 -9.35
CA VAL A 72 5.28 12.71 -8.93
C VAL A 72 6.12 12.06 -10.03
N THR A 73 5.60 11.05 -10.72
CA THR A 73 6.32 10.39 -11.82
C THR A 73 6.53 11.33 -13.00
N ARG A 74 5.55 12.18 -13.33
CA ARG A 74 5.73 13.20 -14.36
C ARG A 74 6.77 14.26 -13.99
N LEU A 75 6.84 14.64 -12.73
CA LEU A 75 7.79 15.65 -12.25
C LEU A 75 9.21 15.09 -12.14
N LEU A 76 9.39 13.89 -11.62
CA LEU A 76 10.69 13.29 -11.35
C LEU A 76 11.20 12.40 -12.49
N GLN A 77 10.36 12.04 -13.46
CA GLN A 77 10.65 11.18 -14.61
C GLN A 77 11.42 9.90 -14.22
N ASN A 78 10.99 9.25 -13.13
CA ASN A 78 11.70 8.11 -12.57
C ASN A 78 11.04 6.78 -12.98
N ASP A 79 11.86 5.87 -13.53
CA ASP A 79 11.42 4.56 -14.00
C ASP A 79 11.08 3.57 -12.87
N ILE A 80 11.46 3.87 -11.63
CA ILE A 80 11.29 2.98 -10.46
C ILE A 80 9.90 3.13 -9.83
N ALA A 81 9.25 4.29 -9.97
CA ALA A 81 7.96 4.59 -9.34
C ALA A 81 6.88 3.52 -9.58
N PRO A 82 6.69 2.94 -10.79
CA PRO A 82 5.70 1.89 -11.00
C PRO A 82 5.93 0.61 -10.19
N TYR A 83 7.13 0.36 -9.71
CA TYR A 83 7.46 -0.85 -8.93
C TYR A 83 7.08 -0.75 -7.45
N THR A 84 6.58 0.39 -6.99
CA THR A 84 6.13 0.59 -5.59
C THR A 84 5.06 -0.43 -5.16
N TRP A 85 4.31 -1.02 -6.09
CA TRP A 85 3.36 -2.09 -5.79
C TRP A 85 4.00 -3.31 -5.08
N ILE A 86 5.30 -3.55 -5.31
CA ILE A 86 6.04 -4.64 -4.66
C ILE A 86 6.04 -4.43 -3.14
N SER A 87 6.29 -3.20 -2.67
CA SER A 87 6.19 -2.86 -1.24
C SER A 87 4.80 -3.15 -0.69
N GLY A 88 3.76 -2.80 -1.46
CA GLY A 88 2.36 -3.08 -1.10
C GLY A 88 2.10 -4.56 -0.92
N LEU A 89 2.55 -5.40 -1.85
CA LEU A 89 2.39 -6.86 -1.76
C LEU A 89 3.20 -7.47 -0.60
N VAL A 90 4.42 -6.99 -0.37
CA VAL A 90 5.26 -7.48 0.74
C VAL A 90 4.57 -7.17 2.07
N ILE A 91 4.10 -5.94 2.27
CA ILE A 91 3.39 -5.55 3.50
C ILE A 91 2.09 -6.35 3.65
N PHE A 92 1.31 -6.48 2.59
CA PHE A 92 0.09 -7.30 2.61
C PHE A 92 0.38 -8.74 3.04
N SER A 93 1.44 -9.35 2.50
CA SER A 93 1.84 -10.72 2.86
C SER A 93 2.26 -10.83 4.32
N ILE A 94 3.02 -9.86 4.83
CA ILE A 94 3.45 -9.81 6.24
C ILE A 94 2.22 -9.69 7.16
N VAL A 95 1.28 -8.81 6.82
CA VAL A 95 0.06 -8.62 7.61
C VAL A 95 -0.83 -9.87 7.55
N CYS A 96 -0.94 -10.55 6.42
CA CYS A 96 -1.64 -11.82 6.32
C CYS A 96 -1.06 -12.88 7.29
N VAL A 97 0.26 -13.07 7.26
CA VAL A 97 0.92 -14.01 8.17
C VAL A 97 0.69 -13.62 9.62
N TRP A 98 0.88 -12.35 9.95
CA TRP A 98 0.66 -11.86 11.31
C TRP A 98 -0.78 -12.06 11.80
N VAL A 99 -1.76 -11.73 10.99
CA VAL A 99 -3.19 -11.91 11.33
C VAL A 99 -3.54 -13.38 11.54
N LEU A 100 -2.96 -14.29 10.76
CA LEU A 100 -3.17 -15.73 10.92
C LEU A 100 -2.55 -16.27 12.21
N ASP A 101 -1.45 -15.70 12.66
CA ASP A 101 -0.77 -16.07 13.90
C ASP A 101 -1.42 -15.49 15.17
N LEU A 102 -2.30 -14.49 15.04
CA LEU A 102 -2.99 -13.91 16.19
C LEU A 102 -3.86 -14.98 16.93
N PRO A 103 -3.74 -15.04 18.27
CA PRO A 103 -4.53 -15.98 19.04
C PRO A 103 -6.03 -15.67 18.91
N THR A 104 -6.84 -16.72 18.89
CA THR A 104 -8.28 -16.61 19.01
C THR A 104 -8.70 -16.79 20.47
N GLY A 105 -9.58 -15.94 20.98
CA GLY A 105 -9.99 -16.02 22.39
C GLY A 105 -10.91 -14.87 22.80
N LYS A 106 -11.18 -14.77 24.10
CA LYS A 106 -12.10 -13.78 24.67
C LYS A 106 -11.80 -12.35 24.17
N GLY A 107 -12.76 -11.77 23.48
CA GLY A 107 -12.66 -10.40 22.95
C GLY A 107 -12.02 -10.29 21.56
N LEU A 108 -11.42 -11.38 21.06
CA LEU A 108 -10.78 -11.45 19.75
C LEU A 108 -11.48 -12.50 18.95
N CYS A 109 -12.44 -12.57 18.34
CA CYS A 109 -12.98 -13.63 17.47
C CYS A 109 -12.89 -15.04 18.07
N GLU A 110 -13.85 -15.42 18.90
CA GLU A 110 -13.94 -16.78 19.43
C GLU A 110 -14.20 -17.77 18.27
N ASN A 111 -13.33 -18.78 18.15
CA ASN A 111 -13.43 -19.86 17.15
C ASN A 111 -13.34 -19.42 15.67
N CYS A 112 -12.73 -18.28 15.35
CA CYS A 112 -12.55 -17.89 13.97
C CYS A 112 -11.54 -18.78 13.22
N GLY A 113 -11.96 -19.29 12.08
CA GLY A 113 -11.06 -19.91 11.11
C GLY A 113 -10.16 -18.89 10.40
N ALA A 114 -9.14 -19.36 9.70
CA ALA A 114 -8.17 -18.52 8.97
C ALA A 114 -8.85 -17.52 8.02
N VAL A 115 -9.79 -17.97 7.23
CA VAL A 115 -10.53 -17.14 6.26
C VAL A 115 -11.30 -16.03 6.97
N GLU A 116 -11.93 -16.31 8.10
CA GLU A 116 -12.70 -15.32 8.84
C GLU A 116 -11.80 -14.26 9.49
N LYS A 117 -10.62 -14.64 9.99
CA LYS A 117 -9.62 -13.70 10.49
C LYS A 117 -9.21 -12.69 9.41
N LEU A 118 -8.86 -13.17 8.22
CA LEU A 118 -8.47 -12.33 7.09
C LEU A 118 -9.62 -11.45 6.63
N TRP A 119 -10.84 -12.02 6.51
CA TRP A 119 -12.02 -11.26 6.12
C TRP A 119 -12.32 -10.12 7.09
N ARG A 120 -12.33 -10.39 8.38
CA ARG A 120 -12.58 -9.38 9.41
C ARG A 120 -11.51 -8.28 9.41
N THR A 121 -10.27 -8.63 9.17
CA THR A 121 -9.18 -7.66 9.15
C THR A 121 -9.23 -6.76 7.93
N PHE A 122 -9.46 -7.32 6.74
CA PHE A 122 -9.31 -6.58 5.49
C PHE A 122 -10.61 -5.96 4.97
N PHE A 123 -11.76 -6.52 5.32
CA PHE A 123 -13.04 -6.17 4.67
C PHE A 123 -14.16 -5.75 5.65
N THR A 124 -13.86 -5.62 6.93
CA THR A 124 -14.88 -5.21 7.90
C THR A 124 -14.91 -3.71 8.09
N PHE A 125 -15.97 -3.08 7.61
CA PHE A 125 -16.19 -1.63 7.73
C PHE A 125 -17.06 -1.22 8.92
N ARG A 126 -17.82 -2.13 9.51
CA ARG A 126 -18.86 -1.80 10.50
C ARG A 126 -18.36 -1.53 11.92
N HIS A 127 -17.36 -2.23 12.37
CA HIS A 127 -16.73 -2.05 13.70
C HIS A 127 -15.28 -2.41 13.55
N GLY A 128 -14.46 -2.19 14.56
CA GLY A 128 -13.12 -2.75 14.58
C GLY A 128 -13.18 -4.25 14.24
N SER A 129 -12.13 -4.79 13.64
CA SER A 129 -12.09 -6.19 13.18
C SER A 129 -12.36 -7.21 14.30
N GLY A 130 -12.42 -6.76 15.56
CA GLY A 130 -12.44 -7.64 16.73
C GLY A 130 -11.12 -8.36 16.97
N LEU A 131 -10.19 -8.25 16.03
CA LEU A 131 -8.84 -8.81 16.11
C LEU A 131 -7.81 -7.73 16.49
N MET A 132 -7.97 -6.50 16.01
CA MET A 132 -7.01 -5.41 16.16
C MET A 132 -7.68 -4.06 16.46
N GLY A 133 -8.86 -4.05 17.07
CA GLY A 133 -9.61 -2.81 17.23
C GLY A 133 -9.93 -2.15 15.88
N GLY A 134 -9.78 -0.83 15.76
CA GLY A 134 -9.99 -0.09 14.50
C GLY A 134 -8.87 -0.22 13.46
N ASP A 135 -7.71 -0.73 13.83
CA ASP A 135 -6.46 -0.61 13.06
C ASP A 135 -6.29 -1.66 11.96
N GLY A 136 -7.06 -2.74 11.98
CA GLY A 136 -6.92 -3.84 11.01
C GLY A 136 -7.14 -3.41 9.57
N LEU A 137 -8.10 -2.51 9.33
CA LEU A 137 -8.38 -1.98 8.00
C LEU A 137 -7.25 -1.04 7.53
N LEU A 138 -6.68 -0.24 8.43
CA LEU A 138 -5.56 0.66 8.13
C LEU A 138 -4.34 -0.12 7.66
N ILE A 139 -3.88 -1.07 8.47
CA ILE A 139 -2.64 -1.81 8.21
C ILE A 139 -2.86 -2.89 7.14
N GLY A 140 -4.01 -3.59 7.20
CA GLY A 140 -4.29 -4.72 6.33
C GLY A 140 -4.73 -4.33 4.92
N THR A 141 -5.45 -3.23 4.77
CA THR A 141 -6.03 -2.84 3.48
C THR A 141 -5.51 -1.50 2.98
N TRP A 142 -5.62 -0.43 3.75
CA TRP A 142 -5.31 0.91 3.24
C TRP A 142 -3.83 1.11 2.95
N LEU A 143 -2.94 0.58 3.76
CA LEU A 143 -1.51 0.72 3.57
C LEU A 143 -1.03 0.01 2.28
N PRO A 144 -1.33 -1.27 2.04
CA PRO A 144 -1.00 -1.90 0.75
C PRO A 144 -1.72 -1.26 -0.44
N LEU A 145 -2.99 -0.89 -0.28
CA LEU A 145 -3.78 -0.27 -1.34
C LEU A 145 -3.18 1.06 -1.78
N SER A 146 -2.70 1.90 -0.86
CA SER A 146 -2.07 3.17 -1.19
C SER A 146 -0.84 2.99 -2.08
N MET A 147 -0.01 2.00 -1.79
CA MET A 147 1.20 1.70 -2.56
C MET A 147 0.88 1.15 -3.95
N ILE A 148 -0.10 0.24 -4.05
CA ILE A 148 -0.55 -0.31 -5.32
C ILE A 148 -1.18 0.78 -6.18
N SER A 149 -2.04 1.61 -5.60
CA SER A 149 -2.70 2.72 -6.31
C SER A 149 -1.69 3.77 -6.78
N TYR A 150 -0.69 4.10 -5.96
CA TYR A 150 0.42 4.97 -6.35
C TYR A 150 1.18 4.41 -7.56
N ALA A 151 1.52 3.13 -7.54
CA ALA A 151 2.20 2.46 -8.65
C ALA A 151 1.37 2.45 -9.95
N ILE A 152 0.05 2.25 -9.84
CA ILE A 152 -0.87 2.33 -10.97
C ILE A 152 -0.85 3.74 -11.57
N GLY A 153 -0.96 4.78 -10.75
CA GLY A 153 -0.88 6.17 -11.20
C GLY A 153 0.46 6.50 -11.86
N ALA A 154 1.56 6.03 -11.27
CA ALA A 154 2.89 6.18 -11.83
C ALA A 154 3.03 5.51 -13.21
N LYS A 155 2.46 4.33 -13.38
CA LYS A 155 2.46 3.61 -14.66
C LYS A 155 1.68 4.37 -15.73
N PHE A 156 0.47 4.84 -15.43
CA PHE A 156 -0.33 5.63 -16.37
C PHE A 156 0.34 6.94 -16.79
N ALA A 157 1.13 7.54 -15.90
CA ALA A 157 1.84 8.78 -16.23
C ALA A 157 3.07 8.56 -17.11
N ARG A 158 3.66 7.35 -17.04
CA ARG A 158 4.86 6.96 -17.80
C ARG A 158 4.54 6.54 -19.22
N ASP A 159 3.45 5.81 -19.42
CA ASP A 159 3.02 5.31 -20.73
C ASP A 159 1.90 6.23 -21.29
N PRO A 160 2.22 7.45 -21.78
CA PRO A 160 1.25 8.23 -22.55
C PRO A 160 1.03 7.50 -23.87
N TYR A 161 -0.19 7.26 -24.24
CA TYR A 161 -0.66 6.60 -25.47
C TYR A 161 0.13 6.97 -26.70
#